data_826458f382c8f5a97af41734ca0e2e3d
#
_entry.id   826458f382c8f5a97af41734ca0e2e3d
#
_cell.length_a   1.000
_cell.length_b   1.000
_cell.length_c   1.000
_cell.angle_alpha   90.00
_cell.angle_beta   90.00
_cell.angle_gamma   90.00
#
_symmetry.space_group_name_H-M   'P 1'
#
loop_
_entity.id
_entity.type
_entity.pdbx_description
1 polymer ?
#
loop_
_entity_poly.entity_id
_entity_poly.type
_entity_poly.pdbx_seq_one_letter_code
_entity_poly.pdbx_strand_id
1 'polypeptide(L)'
;MNKAIDLTLSKETSKNEKNILEGIVNFGSIKVKEIMISRVDITAIEKHDSFNKISKLINTSGFSRIPVYKETIDNIEGVLYVKDLIPYLNEKNFNWKKKIRPAFFIPENKKIDVLFKDFQEKRVHLAVVIDEYGGVSGIITLEDVLEEIVGDIKDEFDNEESFIY
;
A
#
# COMPACT_ATOMS: atom_id res chain seq x y z
N MET A 1 -0.49 -17.31 23.21
CA MET A 1 0.19 -16.07 23.38
C MET A 1 -0.57 -15.04 24.17
N ASN A 2 -1.63 -14.58 23.91
CA ASN A 2 -2.22 -13.37 24.49
C ASN A 2 -3.48 -13.62 25.30
N LYS A 3 -3.60 -14.80 25.90
CA LYS A 3 -4.77 -15.13 26.73
C LYS A 3 -4.89 -14.18 27.94
N ALA A 4 -3.76 -13.80 28.54
CA ALA A 4 -3.77 -12.84 29.65
C ALA A 4 -4.19 -11.44 29.20
N ILE A 5 -3.80 -11.04 28.00
CA ILE A 5 -4.19 -9.76 27.44
C ILE A 5 -5.68 -9.76 27.11
N ASP A 6 -6.19 -10.86 26.53
CA ASP A 6 -7.60 -11.00 26.22
C ASP A 6 -8.47 -10.91 27.48
N LEU A 7 -8.00 -11.44 28.58
CA LEU A 7 -8.73 -11.39 29.84
C LEU A 7 -8.72 -10.01 30.50
N THR A 8 -7.70 -9.18 30.20
CA THR A 8 -7.56 -7.84 30.79
C THR A 8 -8.17 -6.74 29.92
N LEU A 9 -8.40 -7.02 28.64
CA LEU A 9 -9.02 -6.05 27.75
C LEU A 9 -10.51 -5.93 28.05
N SER A 10 -11.07 -4.73 27.85
CA SER A 10 -12.51 -4.56 27.95
C SER A 10 -13.20 -5.43 26.91
N LYS A 11 -14.45 -5.81 27.16
CA LYS A 11 -15.22 -6.61 26.22
C LYS A 11 -15.33 -5.96 24.84
N GLU A 12 -15.40 -4.64 24.80
CA GLU A 12 -15.48 -3.90 23.54
C GLU A 12 -14.20 -3.97 22.73
N THR A 13 -13.05 -3.79 23.38
CA THR A 13 -11.74 -3.91 22.74
C THR A 13 -11.53 -5.33 22.22
N SER A 14 -11.87 -6.32 23.03
CA SER A 14 -11.77 -7.71 22.65
C SER A 14 -12.64 -8.06 21.45
N LYS A 15 -13.84 -7.48 21.37
CA LYS A 15 -14.75 -7.68 20.25
C LYS A 15 -14.19 -7.05 18.97
N ASN A 16 -13.62 -5.85 19.06
CA ASN A 16 -13.01 -5.19 17.90
C ASN A 16 -11.80 -5.97 17.38
N GLU A 17 -10.93 -6.44 18.28
CA GLU A 17 -9.79 -7.27 17.89
C GLU A 17 -10.24 -8.57 17.22
N LYS A 18 -11.26 -9.19 17.75
CA LYS A 18 -11.83 -10.42 17.17
C LYS A 18 -12.37 -10.17 15.77
N ASN A 19 -13.09 -9.06 15.56
CA ASN A 19 -13.62 -8.71 14.26
C ASN A 19 -12.51 -8.46 13.23
N ILE A 20 -11.43 -7.79 13.65
CA ILE A 20 -10.26 -7.56 12.79
C ILE A 20 -9.59 -8.89 12.43
N LEU A 21 -9.41 -9.77 13.41
CA LEU A 21 -8.81 -11.08 13.18
C LEU A 21 -9.67 -11.97 12.27
N GLU A 22 -10.98 -11.94 12.44
CA GLU A 22 -11.91 -12.66 11.57
C GLU A 22 -11.85 -12.10 10.14
N GLY A 23 -11.76 -10.77 10.00
CA GLY A 23 -11.56 -10.12 8.71
C GLY A 23 -10.28 -10.61 8.04
N ILE A 24 -9.17 -10.65 8.77
CA ILE A 24 -7.88 -11.13 8.26
C ILE A 24 -7.99 -12.60 7.82
N VAL A 25 -8.65 -13.43 8.60
CA VAL A 25 -8.85 -14.84 8.24
C VAL A 25 -9.65 -14.97 6.94
N ASN A 26 -10.70 -14.17 6.79
CA ASN A 26 -11.50 -14.14 5.56
C ASN A 26 -10.72 -13.67 4.35
N PHE A 27 -9.74 -12.78 4.54
CA PHE A 27 -8.87 -12.28 3.49
C PHE A 27 -7.75 -13.21 3.11
N GLY A 28 -7.51 -14.28 3.86
CA GLY A 28 -6.48 -15.26 3.55
C GLY A 28 -6.66 -15.94 2.19
N SER A 29 -7.85 -15.86 1.60
CA SER A 29 -8.13 -16.39 0.27
C SER A 29 -7.93 -15.37 -0.85
N ILE A 30 -7.84 -14.07 -0.53
CA ILE A 30 -7.70 -13.00 -1.52
C ILE A 30 -6.24 -12.84 -1.92
N LYS A 31 -5.99 -12.83 -3.20
CA LYS A 31 -4.66 -12.62 -3.77
C LYS A 31 -4.44 -11.16 -4.12
N VAL A 32 -3.19 -10.74 -4.05
CA VAL A 32 -2.76 -9.37 -4.36
C VAL A 32 -3.31 -8.88 -5.70
N LYS A 33 -3.28 -9.73 -6.72
CA LYS A 33 -3.76 -9.35 -8.07
C LYS A 33 -5.23 -8.94 -8.11
N GLU A 34 -6.03 -9.37 -7.12
CA GLU A 34 -7.46 -9.06 -7.07
C GLU A 34 -7.75 -7.64 -6.60
N ILE A 35 -6.83 -7.02 -5.83
CA ILE A 35 -7.05 -5.70 -5.25
C ILE A 35 -5.98 -4.66 -5.62
N MET A 36 -4.91 -5.07 -6.30
CA MET A 36 -3.85 -4.15 -6.70
C MET A 36 -4.35 -3.07 -7.67
N ILE A 37 -3.62 -1.96 -7.70
CA ILE A 37 -3.79 -0.95 -8.76
C ILE A 37 -3.13 -1.52 -10.01
N SER A 38 -3.91 -1.66 -11.08
CA SER A 38 -3.43 -2.22 -12.34
C SER A 38 -2.32 -1.35 -12.95
N ARG A 39 -1.42 -2.00 -13.66
CA ARG A 39 -0.31 -1.37 -14.37
C ARG A 39 -0.74 -0.12 -15.17
N VAL A 40 -1.88 -0.18 -15.83
CA VAL A 40 -2.36 0.92 -16.69
C VAL A 40 -2.82 2.15 -15.87
N ASP A 41 -3.08 1.96 -14.58
CA ASP A 41 -3.58 3.00 -13.70
C ASP A 41 -2.50 3.55 -12.74
N ILE A 42 -1.26 3.05 -12.84
CA ILE A 42 -0.19 3.48 -11.96
C ILE A 42 0.26 4.89 -12.33
N THR A 43 0.32 5.77 -11.33
CA THR A 43 1.02 7.04 -11.45
C THR A 43 2.48 6.81 -11.06
N ALA A 44 3.39 7.01 -11.98
CA ALA A 44 4.81 6.74 -11.79
C ALA A 44 5.66 7.87 -12.38
N ILE A 45 6.91 7.92 -11.96
CA ILE A 45 7.89 8.92 -12.40
C ILE A 45 9.01 8.21 -13.14
N GLU A 46 9.41 8.75 -14.30
CA GLU A 46 10.60 8.26 -15.01
C GLU A 46 11.85 8.83 -14.33
N LYS A 47 12.89 8.02 -14.20
CA LYS A 47 14.13 8.36 -13.49
C LYS A 47 14.79 9.66 -13.98
N HIS A 48 14.67 9.97 -15.26
CA HIS A 48 15.28 11.14 -15.86
C HIS A 48 14.37 12.38 -15.87
N ASP A 49 13.19 12.30 -15.29
CA ASP A 49 12.29 13.46 -15.18
C ASP A 49 12.94 14.56 -14.35
N SER A 50 12.65 15.82 -14.73
CA SER A 50 13.15 16.98 -14.00
C SER A 50 12.44 17.11 -12.65
N PHE A 51 13.14 17.72 -11.68
CA PHE A 51 12.54 17.97 -10.39
C PHE A 51 11.32 18.90 -10.48
N ASN A 52 11.34 19.83 -11.43
CA ASN A 52 10.20 20.71 -11.67
C ASN A 52 8.95 19.92 -12.06
N LYS A 53 9.10 18.93 -12.94
CA LYS A 53 7.99 18.05 -13.34
C LYS A 53 7.46 17.24 -12.15
N ILE A 54 8.37 16.74 -11.31
CA ILE A 54 8.02 15.96 -10.13
C ILE A 54 7.30 16.82 -9.11
N SER A 55 7.77 18.06 -8.89
CA SER A 55 7.11 19.00 -7.96
C SER A 55 5.68 19.30 -8.39
N LYS A 56 5.45 19.47 -9.68
CA LYS A 56 4.11 19.68 -10.21
C LYS A 56 3.21 18.46 -10.01
N LEU A 57 3.75 17.29 -10.24
CA LEU A 57 3.01 16.03 -10.03
C LEU A 57 2.62 15.87 -8.56
N ILE A 58 3.53 16.13 -7.64
CA ILE A 58 3.29 16.07 -6.21
C ILE A 58 2.16 17.02 -5.80
N ASN A 59 2.19 18.24 -6.30
CA ASN A 59 1.18 19.24 -5.95
C ASN A 59 -0.21 18.91 -6.48
N THR A 60 -0.30 18.14 -7.56
CA THR A 60 -1.58 17.84 -8.20
C THR A 60 -2.14 16.46 -7.86
N SER A 61 -1.29 15.48 -7.54
CA SER A 61 -1.72 14.08 -7.41
C SER A 61 -2.18 13.68 -6.02
N GLY A 62 -1.64 14.30 -4.98
CA GLY A 62 -1.95 13.92 -3.60
C GLY A 62 -1.37 12.58 -3.14
N PHE A 63 -0.56 11.92 -3.94
CA PHE A 63 0.05 10.64 -3.56
C PHE A 63 1.20 10.85 -2.58
N SER A 64 1.34 9.92 -1.62
CA SER A 64 2.41 9.96 -0.63
C SER A 64 3.67 9.22 -1.09
N ARG A 65 3.50 8.25 -1.98
CA ARG A 65 4.58 7.40 -2.50
C ARG A 65 4.35 7.16 -3.97
N ILE A 66 5.41 7.31 -4.76
CA ILE A 66 5.31 7.23 -6.21
C ILE A 66 6.42 6.31 -6.73
N PRO A 67 6.08 5.25 -7.49
CA PRO A 67 7.11 4.39 -8.09
C PRO A 67 7.96 5.15 -9.10
N VAL A 68 9.24 4.81 -9.16
CA VAL A 68 10.19 5.38 -10.11
C VAL A 68 10.66 4.28 -11.04
N TYR A 69 10.52 4.52 -12.34
CA TYR A 69 10.93 3.57 -13.37
C TYR A 69 11.99 4.15 -14.29
N LYS A 70 12.69 3.29 -14.99
CA LYS A 70 13.67 3.67 -16.02
C LYS A 70 13.21 3.13 -17.36
N GLU A 71 12.94 4.02 -18.30
CA GLU A 71 12.50 3.73 -19.68
C GLU A 71 11.09 3.15 -19.77
N THR A 72 10.80 2.04 -19.09
CA THR A 72 9.47 1.42 -19.10
C THR A 72 9.03 1.10 -17.69
N ILE A 73 7.72 0.99 -17.49
CA ILE A 73 7.14 0.65 -16.19
C ILE A 73 7.56 -0.74 -15.71
N ASP A 74 8.01 -1.62 -16.60
CA ASP A 74 8.52 -2.93 -16.21
C ASP A 74 9.85 -2.85 -15.47
N ASN A 75 10.54 -1.72 -15.56
CA ASN A 75 11.81 -1.50 -14.91
C ASN A 75 11.67 -0.50 -13.76
N ILE A 76 11.05 -0.92 -12.67
CA ILE A 76 10.92 -0.10 -11.46
C ILE A 76 12.25 -0.13 -10.71
N GLU A 77 12.84 1.04 -10.51
CA GLU A 77 14.10 1.16 -9.77
C GLU A 77 13.90 1.44 -8.28
N GLY A 78 12.77 1.98 -7.91
CA GLY A 78 12.51 2.27 -6.51
C GLY A 78 11.22 3.04 -6.31
N VAL A 79 11.09 3.62 -5.13
CA VAL A 79 9.91 4.40 -4.74
C VAL A 79 10.35 5.74 -4.17
N LEU A 80 9.68 6.79 -4.59
CA LEU A 80 9.92 8.13 -4.10
C LEU A 80 8.84 8.49 -3.06
N TYR A 81 9.27 8.85 -1.86
CA TYR A 81 8.37 9.29 -0.80
C TYR A 81 8.25 10.80 -0.85
N VAL A 82 7.04 11.31 -0.99
CA VAL A 82 6.79 12.74 -1.08
C VAL A 82 7.34 13.49 0.14
N LYS A 83 7.22 12.90 1.33
CA LYS A 83 7.73 13.51 2.57
C LYS A 83 9.24 13.80 2.52
N ASP A 84 10.00 13.01 1.77
CA ASP A 84 11.44 13.20 1.65
C ASP A 84 11.79 14.39 0.77
N LEU A 85 10.85 14.86 -0.04
CA LEU A 85 11.04 15.98 -0.96
C LEU A 85 10.52 17.32 -0.44
N ILE A 86 9.65 17.29 0.57
CA ILE A 86 9.01 18.52 1.08
C ILE A 86 10.02 19.61 1.41
N PRO A 87 11.15 19.33 2.10
CA PRO A 87 12.11 20.37 2.42
C PRO A 87 12.79 21.02 1.20
N TYR A 88 12.72 20.38 0.03
CA TYR A 88 13.45 20.78 -1.17
C TYR A 88 12.55 21.30 -2.29
N LEU A 89 11.25 21.42 -2.07
CA LEU A 89 10.29 21.79 -3.12
C LEU A 89 10.54 23.17 -3.73
N ASN A 90 11.20 24.07 -2.99
CA ASN A 90 11.52 25.40 -3.48
C ASN A 90 12.87 25.49 -4.20
N GLU A 91 13.63 24.42 -4.22
CA GLU A 91 14.90 24.37 -4.94
C GLU A 91 14.66 24.04 -6.41
N LYS A 92 15.35 24.77 -7.31
CA LYS A 92 15.11 24.62 -8.76
C LYS A 92 15.73 23.36 -9.36
N ASN A 93 16.91 22.98 -8.90
CA ASN A 93 17.68 21.89 -9.51
C ASN A 93 18.08 20.84 -8.48
N PHE A 94 17.15 20.49 -7.60
CA PHE A 94 17.43 19.45 -6.59
C PHE A 94 17.63 18.09 -7.25
N ASN A 95 18.70 17.39 -6.86
CA ASN A 95 18.94 16.02 -7.32
C ASN A 95 18.06 15.04 -6.53
N TRP A 96 16.83 14.87 -6.97
CA TRP A 96 15.85 14.04 -6.29
C TRP A 96 16.16 12.56 -6.37
N LYS A 97 16.98 12.12 -7.33
CA LYS A 97 17.34 10.70 -7.52
C LYS A 97 17.98 10.08 -6.28
N LYS A 98 18.71 10.87 -5.50
CA LYS A 98 19.34 10.40 -4.26
C LYS A 98 18.33 10.07 -3.17
N LYS A 99 17.07 10.48 -3.32
CA LYS A 99 16.00 10.19 -2.37
C LYS A 99 15.19 8.95 -2.73
N ILE A 100 15.48 8.30 -3.84
CA ILE A 100 14.79 7.08 -4.25
C ILE A 100 15.09 5.97 -3.25
N ARG A 101 14.04 5.38 -2.70
CA ARG A 101 14.15 4.25 -1.77
C ARG A 101 13.99 2.92 -2.52
N PRO A 102 14.57 1.82 -2.01
CA PRO A 102 14.40 0.51 -2.63
C PRO A 102 12.92 0.12 -2.73
N ALA A 103 12.55 -0.54 -3.83
CA ALA A 103 11.21 -1.08 -4.01
C ALA A 103 11.10 -2.47 -3.39
N PHE A 104 9.91 -2.80 -2.90
CA PHE A 104 9.58 -4.13 -2.42
C PHE A 104 8.77 -4.84 -3.49
N PHE A 105 9.27 -5.95 -4.01
CA PHE A 105 8.63 -6.69 -5.11
C PHE A 105 7.94 -7.94 -4.57
N ILE A 106 6.73 -8.20 -5.05
CA ILE A 106 5.94 -9.37 -4.66
C ILE A 106 5.28 -10.02 -5.87
N PRO A 107 5.01 -11.33 -5.84
CA PRO A 107 4.30 -12.01 -6.93
C PRO A 107 2.79 -11.74 -6.86
N GLU A 108 2.12 -11.87 -8.01
CA GLU A 108 0.67 -11.67 -8.14
C GLU A 108 -0.18 -12.58 -7.26
N ASN A 109 0.32 -13.77 -6.99
CA ASN A 109 -0.43 -14.80 -6.27
C ASN A 109 -0.26 -14.73 -4.76
N LYS A 110 0.48 -13.76 -4.26
CA LYS A 110 0.65 -13.59 -2.82
C LYS A 110 -0.69 -13.25 -2.19
N LYS A 111 -0.98 -13.87 -1.05
CA LYS A 111 -2.20 -13.59 -0.31
C LYS A 111 -2.06 -12.30 0.48
N ILE A 112 -3.13 -11.54 0.60
CA ILE A 112 -3.05 -10.21 1.22
C ILE A 112 -2.82 -10.27 2.73
N ASP A 113 -3.20 -11.34 3.41
CA ASP A 113 -2.89 -11.52 4.83
C ASP A 113 -1.38 -11.67 5.05
N VAL A 114 -0.69 -12.42 4.18
CA VAL A 114 0.76 -12.56 4.20
C VAL A 114 1.42 -11.23 3.87
N LEU A 115 0.91 -10.54 2.86
CA LEU A 115 1.43 -9.21 2.49
C LEU A 115 1.30 -8.20 3.63
N PHE A 116 0.17 -8.23 4.35
CA PHE A 116 -0.03 -7.35 5.49
C PHE A 116 1.07 -7.53 6.54
N LYS A 117 1.40 -8.79 6.85
CA LYS A 117 2.50 -9.10 7.76
C LYS A 117 3.84 -8.61 7.23
N ASP A 118 4.10 -8.79 5.93
CA ASP A 118 5.32 -8.32 5.30
C ASP A 118 5.46 -6.80 5.40
N PHE A 119 4.38 -6.05 5.18
CA PHE A 119 4.39 -4.60 5.34
C PHE A 119 4.74 -4.19 6.77
N GLN A 120 4.19 -4.89 7.76
CA GLN A 120 4.48 -4.61 9.16
C GLN A 120 5.93 -4.93 9.52
N GLU A 121 6.43 -6.06 9.10
CA GLU A 121 7.80 -6.50 9.41
C GLU A 121 8.85 -5.63 8.72
N LYS A 122 8.63 -5.32 7.47
CA LYS A 122 9.58 -4.53 6.67
C LYS A 122 9.40 -3.02 6.84
N ARG A 123 8.31 -2.60 7.47
CA ARG A 123 7.97 -1.18 7.66
C ARG A 123 7.94 -0.41 6.34
N VAL A 124 7.42 -1.04 5.30
CA VAL A 124 7.17 -0.42 4.00
C VAL A 124 5.67 -0.37 3.75
N HIS A 125 5.23 0.55 2.92
CA HIS A 125 3.81 0.80 2.69
C HIS A 125 3.39 0.59 1.24
N LEU A 126 4.33 0.26 0.37
CA LEU A 126 4.04 0.04 -1.05
C LEU A 126 4.84 -1.15 -1.55
N ALA A 127 4.19 -2.03 -2.32
CA ALA A 127 4.82 -3.15 -2.99
C ALA A 127 4.54 -3.10 -4.48
N VAL A 128 5.53 -3.48 -5.27
CA VAL A 128 5.40 -3.62 -6.72
C VAL A 128 5.06 -5.07 -7.02
N VAL A 129 3.98 -5.29 -7.75
CA VAL A 129 3.49 -6.63 -8.07
C VAL A 129 4.06 -7.05 -9.42
N ILE A 130 4.70 -8.20 -9.46
CA ILE A 130 5.33 -8.72 -10.67
C ILE A 130 4.67 -10.01 -11.13
N ASP A 131 4.61 -10.19 -12.45
CA ASP A 131 4.05 -11.36 -13.09
C ASP A 131 5.11 -12.47 -13.24
N GLU A 132 4.71 -13.57 -13.86
CA GLU A 132 5.56 -14.76 -14.07
C GLU A 132 6.77 -14.48 -14.96
N TYR A 133 6.70 -13.43 -15.77
CA TYR A 133 7.75 -13.07 -16.72
C TYR A 133 8.65 -11.96 -16.20
N GLY A 134 8.44 -11.53 -14.95
CA GLY A 134 9.21 -10.45 -14.36
C GLY A 134 8.72 -9.05 -14.71
N GLY A 135 7.62 -8.93 -15.45
CA GLY A 135 7.00 -7.64 -15.74
C GLY A 135 6.17 -7.12 -14.58
N VAL A 136 5.91 -5.82 -14.58
CA VAL A 136 5.08 -5.19 -13.53
C VAL A 136 3.61 -5.37 -13.87
N SER A 137 2.87 -6.01 -12.97
CA SER A 137 1.41 -6.16 -13.09
C SER A 137 0.66 -4.98 -12.48
N GLY A 138 1.21 -4.42 -11.41
CA GLY A 138 0.57 -3.33 -10.69
C GLY A 138 1.34 -2.96 -9.44
N ILE A 139 0.68 -2.17 -8.59
CA ILE A 139 1.20 -1.83 -7.26
C ILE A 139 0.10 -2.03 -6.23
N ILE A 140 0.50 -2.25 -4.99
CA ILE A 140 -0.44 -2.37 -3.89
C ILE A 140 0.16 -1.66 -2.67
N THR A 141 -0.69 -0.92 -1.96
CA THR A 141 -0.27 -0.19 -0.76
C THR A 141 -0.85 -0.83 0.49
N LEU A 142 -0.25 -0.51 1.63
CA LEU A 142 -0.79 -0.92 2.93
C LEU A 142 -2.22 -0.38 3.11
N GLU A 143 -2.47 0.84 2.65
CA GLU A 143 -3.78 1.46 2.70
C GLU A 143 -4.82 0.66 1.91
N ASP A 144 -4.45 0.13 0.73
CA ASP A 144 -5.32 -0.73 -0.07
C ASP A 144 -5.73 -2.00 0.68
N VAL A 145 -4.76 -2.63 1.34
CA VAL A 145 -5.01 -3.84 2.13
C VAL A 145 -5.92 -3.53 3.33
N LEU A 146 -5.61 -2.46 4.04
CA LEU A 146 -6.40 -2.04 5.20
C LEU A 146 -7.83 -1.67 4.81
N GLU A 147 -8.02 -1.01 3.67
CA GLU A 147 -9.34 -0.66 3.17
C GLU A 147 -10.18 -1.90 2.88
N GLU A 148 -9.57 -2.95 2.32
CA GLU A 148 -10.27 -4.21 2.11
C GLU A 148 -10.73 -4.83 3.44
N ILE A 149 -9.85 -4.87 4.43
CA ILE A 149 -10.16 -5.42 5.75
C ILE A 149 -11.27 -4.60 6.42
N VAL A 150 -11.09 -3.28 6.48
CA VAL A 150 -12.04 -2.36 7.13
C VAL A 150 -13.35 -2.29 6.34
N GLY A 151 -13.27 -2.28 5.02
CA GLY A 151 -14.44 -2.26 4.15
C GLY A 151 -15.34 -3.46 4.37
N ASP A 152 -14.78 -4.65 4.50
CA ASP A 152 -15.52 -5.87 4.77
C ASP A 152 -16.19 -5.84 6.15
N ILE A 153 -15.45 -5.43 7.17
CA ILE A 153 -15.98 -5.26 8.53
C ILE A 153 -17.10 -4.21 8.53
N LYS A 154 -16.89 -3.11 7.83
CA LYS A 154 -17.87 -2.03 7.75
C LYS A 154 -19.16 -2.49 7.08
N ASP A 155 -19.06 -3.28 6.01
CA ASP A 155 -20.24 -3.83 5.34
C ASP A 155 -21.04 -4.73 6.28
N GLU A 156 -20.38 -5.56 7.09
CA GLU A 156 -21.05 -6.37 8.10
C GLU A 156 -21.75 -5.50 9.14
N PHE A 157 -21.09 -4.44 9.62
CA PHE A 157 -21.68 -3.52 10.59
C PHE A 157 -22.83 -2.72 9.99
N ASP A 158 -22.71 -2.26 8.77
CA ASP A 158 -23.76 -1.51 8.08
C ASP A 158 -25.02 -2.36 7.93
N ASN A 159 -24.87 -3.66 7.64
CA ASN A 159 -25.99 -4.58 7.57
C ASN A 159 -26.66 -4.77 8.92
N GLU A 160 -25.91 -4.85 10.02
CA GLU A 160 -26.45 -4.92 11.36
C GLU A 160 -27.15 -3.63 11.76
N GLU A 161 -26.56 -2.49 11.47
CA GLU A 161 -27.14 -1.18 11.76
C GLU A 161 -28.43 -0.94 10.99
N SER A 162 -28.55 -1.46 9.78
CA SER A 162 -29.78 -1.30 8.98
C SER A 162 -30.98 -2.00 9.61
N PHE A 163 -30.77 -2.93 10.51
CA PHE A 163 -31.85 -3.57 11.27
C PHE A 163 -32.27 -2.77 12.51
N ILE A 164 -31.42 -1.88 13.01
CA ILE A 164 -31.67 -1.10 14.21
C ILE A 164 -32.40 0.20 13.86
N TYR A 165 -32.18 0.71 12.69
CA TYR A 165 -32.80 1.93 12.18
C TYR A 165 -33.83 1.63 11.09
#